data_c86ed6b92d6e019d0f3859dbbbd1b88c
#
_entry.id   c86ed6b92d6e019d0f3859dbbbd1b88c
#
_cell.length_a   1.000
_cell.length_b   1.000
_cell.length_c   1.000
_cell.angle_alpha   90.00
_cell.angle_beta   90.00
_cell.angle_gamma   90.00
#
_symmetry.space_group_name_H-M   'P 1'
#
loop_
_entity.id
_entity.type
_entity.pdbx_description
1 polymer ?
#
loop_
_entity_poly.entity_id
_entity_poly.type
_entity_poly.pdbx_seq_one_letter_code
_entity_poly.pdbx_strand_id
1 'polypeptide(L)' 'MKALLDYSKIEKYIIYNDMTKGSFCKNAGISYSTLKNVENEKGIAVASAQKIAAALHTNLLSIIKEKKHE' A
#
# COMPACT_ATOMS: atom_id res chain seq x y z
N MET A 1 -1.81 14.23 7.74
CA MET A 1 -0.78 13.97 6.72
C MET A 1 -1.09 12.68 5.98
N LYS A 2 -0.86 12.69 4.69
CA LYS A 2 -1.20 11.54 3.86
C LYS A 2 0.01 11.06 3.08
N ALA A 3 0.04 9.78 2.81
CA ALA A 3 1.11 9.17 2.03
C ALA A 3 0.54 8.63 0.72
N LEU A 4 1.27 8.85 -0.36
CA LEU A 4 0.91 8.30 -1.66
C LEU A 4 1.81 7.12 -1.94
N LEU A 5 1.22 5.95 -2.08
CA LEU A 5 1.99 4.72 -2.23
C LEU A 5 2.02 4.25 -3.68
N ASP A 6 3.05 3.49 -4.00
CA ASP A 6 3.19 2.88 -5.31
C ASP A 6 2.43 1.56 -5.32
N TYR A 7 1.23 1.58 -5.86
CA TYR A 7 0.38 0.41 -5.87
C TYR A 7 1.00 -0.78 -6.60
N SER A 8 1.85 -0.52 -7.59
CA SER A 8 2.44 -1.63 -8.34
C SER A 8 3.27 -2.54 -7.46
N LYS A 9 3.87 -2.00 -6.41
CA LYS A 9 4.64 -2.83 -5.47
C LYS A 9 3.74 -3.70 -4.63
N ILE A 10 2.57 -3.17 -4.25
CA ILE A 10 1.59 -3.95 -3.51
C ILE A 10 1.02 -5.05 -4.41
N GLU A 11 0.72 -4.69 -5.65
CA GLU A 11 0.16 -5.64 -6.61
C GLU A 11 1.12 -6.80 -6.87
N LYS A 12 2.41 -6.49 -7.02
CA LYS A 12 3.41 -7.54 -7.22
C LYS A 12 3.46 -8.49 -6.03
N TYR A 13 3.38 -7.95 -4.82
CA TYR A 13 3.41 -8.77 -3.62
C TYR A 13 2.20 -9.69 -3.58
N ILE A 14 1.02 -9.16 -3.90
CA ILE A 14 -0.21 -9.95 -3.91
C ILE A 14 -0.10 -11.10 -4.92
N ILE A 15 0.38 -10.79 -6.12
CA ILE A 15 0.52 -11.79 -7.18
C ILE A 15 1.54 -12.85 -6.79
N TYR A 16 2.69 -12.42 -6.31
CA TYR A 16 3.76 -13.35 -5.94
C TYR A 16 3.35 -14.31 -4.84
N ASN A 17 2.50 -13.86 -3.93
CA ASN A 17 2.09 -14.68 -2.79
C ASN A 17 0.73 -15.35 -3.01
N ASP A 18 0.21 -15.26 -4.23
CA ASP A 18 -1.04 -15.91 -4.57
C ASP A 18 -2.16 -15.51 -3.62
N MET A 19 -2.22 -14.23 -3.30
CA MET A 19 -3.21 -13.68 -2.37
C MET A 19 -4.32 -12.97 -3.12
N THR A 20 -5.43 -12.72 -2.43
CA THR A 20 -6.44 -11.81 -2.92
C THR A 20 -6.24 -10.45 -2.26
N LYS A 21 -6.84 -9.41 -2.85
CA LYS A 21 -6.78 -8.08 -2.25
C LYS A 21 -7.39 -8.08 -0.85
N GLY A 22 -8.51 -8.80 -0.68
CA GLY A 22 -9.14 -8.89 0.63
C GLY A 22 -8.25 -9.57 1.65
N SER A 23 -7.57 -10.64 1.24
CA SER A 23 -6.65 -11.34 2.11
C SER A 23 -5.49 -10.43 2.51
N PHE A 24 -4.96 -9.67 1.56
CA PHE A 24 -3.89 -8.73 1.86
C PHE A 24 -4.34 -7.67 2.87
N CYS A 25 -5.53 -7.13 2.68
CA CYS A 25 -6.06 -6.12 3.61
C CYS A 25 -6.17 -6.69 5.02
N LYS A 26 -6.63 -7.93 5.13
CA LYS A 26 -6.76 -8.56 6.43
C LYS A 26 -5.40 -8.74 7.09
N ASN A 27 -4.42 -9.18 6.33
CA ASN A 27 -3.07 -9.36 6.85
C ASN A 27 -2.44 -8.04 7.28
N ALA A 28 -2.66 -6.99 6.51
CA ALA A 28 -2.08 -5.70 6.80
C ALA A 28 -2.84 -4.95 7.90
N GLY A 29 -4.08 -5.34 8.18
CA GLY A 29 -4.89 -4.64 9.16
C GLY A 29 -5.44 -3.34 8.64
N ILE A 30 -5.77 -3.26 7.36
CA ILE A 30 -6.34 -2.08 6.75
C ILE A 30 -7.70 -2.43 6.13
N SER A 31 -8.50 -1.41 5.88
CA SER A 31 -9.78 -1.63 5.23
C SER A 31 -9.58 -1.78 3.73
N TYR A 32 -10.55 -2.42 3.09
CA TYR A 32 -10.50 -2.58 1.64
C TYR A 32 -10.55 -1.22 0.95
N SER A 33 -11.29 -0.27 1.51
CA SER A 33 -11.38 1.04 0.90
C SER A 33 -10.05 1.78 0.98
N THR A 34 -9.25 1.52 2.01
CA THR A 34 -7.90 2.09 2.08
C THR A 34 -7.05 1.58 0.91
N LEU A 35 -7.09 0.28 0.66
CA LEU A 35 -6.34 -0.29 -0.46
C LEU A 35 -6.85 0.25 -1.79
N LYS A 36 -8.16 0.42 -1.89
CA LYS A 36 -8.76 0.99 -3.10
C LYS A 36 -8.27 2.41 -3.36
N ASN A 37 -8.11 3.19 -2.30
CA ASN A 37 -7.56 4.53 -2.43
C ASN A 37 -6.13 4.50 -2.97
N VAL A 38 -5.32 3.56 -2.50
CA VAL A 38 -3.96 3.41 -3.02
C VAL A 38 -4.01 3.05 -4.50
N GLU A 39 -4.88 2.13 -4.86
CA GLU A 39 -5.02 1.71 -6.25
C GLU A 39 -5.42 2.87 -7.16
N ASN A 40 -6.24 3.78 -6.64
CA ASN A 40 -6.70 4.94 -7.39
C ASN A 40 -5.77 6.14 -7.26
N GLU A 41 -4.57 5.93 -6.75
CA GLU A 41 -3.54 6.96 -6.60
C GLU A 41 -3.97 8.09 -5.70
N LYS A 42 -4.67 7.75 -4.63
CA LYS A 42 -5.07 8.70 -3.61
C LYS A 42 -4.22 8.49 -2.36
N GLY A 43 -3.94 9.59 -1.67
CA GLY A 43 -3.18 9.50 -0.42
C GLY A 43 -3.97 8.82 0.67
N ILE A 44 -3.26 8.14 1.57
CA ILE A 44 -3.86 7.49 2.73
C ILE A 44 -3.14 7.94 3.98
N ALA A 45 -3.74 7.67 5.13
CA ALA A 45 -3.12 8.03 6.40
C ALA A 45 -1.77 7.34 6.53
N VAL A 46 -0.79 8.06 7.10
CA VAL A 46 0.54 7.49 7.28
C VAL A 46 0.50 6.22 8.12
N ALA A 47 -0.37 6.18 9.13
CA ALA A 47 -0.50 4.97 9.95
C ALA A 47 -0.91 3.77 9.12
N SER A 48 -1.83 3.95 8.17
CA SER A 48 -2.24 2.86 7.28
C SER A 48 -1.11 2.48 6.34
N ALA A 49 -0.37 3.48 5.85
CA ALA A 49 0.77 3.21 4.97
C ALA A 49 1.84 2.40 5.69
N GLN A 50 2.07 2.69 6.98
CA GLN A 50 3.01 1.93 7.77
C GLN A 50 2.58 0.47 7.92
N LYS A 51 1.27 0.25 8.08
CA LYS A 51 0.75 -1.12 8.16
C LYS A 51 0.98 -1.87 6.86
N ILE A 52 0.81 -1.20 5.74
CA ILE A 52 1.06 -1.81 4.44
C ILE A 52 2.54 -2.15 4.29
N ALA A 53 3.41 -1.22 4.68
CA ALA A 53 4.84 -1.47 4.59
C ALA A 53 5.24 -2.68 5.43
N ALA A 54 4.69 -2.79 6.63
CA ALA A 54 4.97 -3.93 7.49
C ALA A 54 4.50 -5.23 6.86
N ALA A 55 3.32 -5.21 6.22
CA ALA A 55 2.80 -6.40 5.56
C ALA A 55 3.68 -6.83 4.39
N LEU A 56 4.33 -5.88 3.74
CA LEU A 56 5.24 -6.16 2.63
C LEU A 56 6.65 -6.49 3.12
N HIS A 57 6.86 -6.50 4.41
CA HIS A 57 8.17 -6.76 5.01
C HIS A 57 9.23 -5.77 4.53
N THR A 58 8.85 -4.51 4.44
CA THR A 58 9.75 -3.46 3.99
C THR A 58 9.46 -2.19 4.78
N ASN A 59 10.20 -1.13 4.49
CA ASN A 59 9.95 0.15 5.15
C ASN A 59 9.10 1.04 4.26
N LEU A 60 8.53 2.07 4.86
CA LEU A 60 7.60 2.94 4.16
C LEU A 60 8.25 3.65 2.98
N LEU A 61 9.51 4.04 3.12
CA LEU A 61 10.20 4.75 2.05
C LEU A 61 10.30 3.93 0.77
N SER A 62 10.32 2.60 0.91
CA SER A 62 10.43 1.73 -0.25
C SER A 62 9.17 1.69 -1.09
N ILE A 63 8.03 2.05 -0.52
CA ILE A 63 6.76 1.94 -1.24
C ILE A 63 6.07 3.27 -1.47
N ILE A 64 6.67 4.36 -1.01
CA ILE A 64 6.12 5.68 -1.27
C ILE A 64 6.36 6.02 -2.74
N LYS A 65 5.31 6.52 -3.38
CA LYS A 65 5.43 6.98 -4.75
C LYS A 65 6.01 8.37 -4.74
N GLU A 66 7.14 8.50 -5.39
CA GLU A 66 7.82 9.78 -5.42
C GLU A 66 7.12 10.74 -6.35
N LYS A 67 6.88 11.94 -5.85
CA LYS A 67 6.34 12.99 -6.69
C LYS A 67 7.46 13.69 -7.40
N LYS A 68 7.33 13.79 -8.70
CA LYS A 68 8.29 14.55 -9.48
C LYS A 68 7.88 16.00 -9.53
N HIS A 69 8.82 16.86 -9.27
CA HIS A 69 8.60 18.29 -9.40
C HIS A 69 9.23 18.76 -10.68
N GLU A 70 8.46 19.50 -11.44
CA GLU A 70 8.94 20.01 -12.71
C GLU A 70 9.27 21.47 -12.64
#